data_e5d8d34df9ed4b6827f1731a55a65ac4
#
_entry.id   e5d8d34df9ed4b6827f1731a55a65ac4
#
_cell.length_a   1.000
_cell.length_b   1.000
_cell.length_c   1.000
_cell.angle_alpha   90.00
_cell.angle_beta   90.00
_cell.angle_gamma   90.00
#
_symmetry.space_group_name_H-M   'P 1'
#
loop_
_entity.id
_entity.type
_entity.pdbx_description
1 polymer ?
#
loop_
_entity_poly.entity_id
_entity_poly.type
_entity_poly.pdbx_seq_one_letter_code
_entity_poly.pdbx_strand_id
1 'polypeptide(L)'
;MEDEVDAEAEDSAVAGALADADKTEIKKLQTTSGNAKVGIDVSKWNKEIDWDKVENAGVQFAIIRAGYRGSVTGSLVEDPMFVTNMKGAQAAGIPVGVYFFTQAVDEKEAVEEASAVIELIRDYRLNYPVFIDTEGAGGNGRADSLDAETRTLVCEAFCRTIENAGYTAGVYASRNWYNNNLQTARLENYHIWLAEYRSVPLYQGYYKTWQYTSKGKVDGIEGRVDMNITYE
;
A
#
# COMPACT_ATOMS: atom_id res chain seq x y z
N MET A 1 20.21 -12.88 0.86
CA MET A 1 19.82 -11.78 -0.02
C MET A 1 18.46 -12.19 -0.53
N GLU A 2 17.43 -11.71 0.13
CA GLU A 2 16.06 -11.96 -0.29
C GLU A 2 15.74 -10.90 -1.33
N ASP A 3 15.56 -11.36 -2.56
CA ASP A 3 15.21 -10.52 -3.70
C ASP A 3 13.74 -10.10 -3.58
N GLU A 4 13.48 -8.99 -2.89
CA GLU A 4 12.34 -8.16 -3.18
C GLU A 4 12.75 -7.38 -4.45
N VAL A 5 12.31 -7.84 -5.59
CA VAL A 5 12.51 -7.12 -6.84
C VAL A 5 11.47 -6.01 -6.87
N ASP A 6 11.94 -4.75 -6.85
CA ASP A 6 11.10 -3.59 -7.10
C ASP A 6 10.30 -3.80 -8.40
N ALA A 7 9.00 -3.58 -8.34
CA ALA A 7 8.12 -3.53 -9.51
C ALA A 7 8.43 -2.26 -10.34
N GLU A 8 9.70 -2.06 -10.66
CA GLU A 8 10.18 -1.00 -11.54
C GLU A 8 10.30 -1.49 -12.97
N ALA A 9 9.21 -1.64 -13.66
CA ALA A 9 9.29 -1.57 -15.11
C ALA A 9 7.91 -1.56 -15.75
N GLU A 10 7.31 -0.43 -15.89
CA GLU A 10 6.52 -0.06 -17.08
C GLU A 10 5.82 1.26 -16.81
N ASP A 11 6.44 2.35 -17.06
CA ASP A 11 5.93 3.62 -17.58
C ASP A 11 6.86 4.82 -17.27
N SER A 12 8.09 4.73 -17.71
CA SER A 12 9.15 5.73 -17.38
C SER A 12 9.04 7.07 -18.11
N ALA A 13 8.04 7.30 -18.96
CA ALA A 13 8.01 8.47 -19.84
C ALA A 13 7.16 9.65 -19.35
N VAL A 14 6.30 9.50 -18.35
CA VAL A 14 5.40 10.58 -17.88
C VAL A 14 5.63 10.98 -16.40
N ALA A 15 6.45 10.25 -15.68
CA ALA A 15 6.72 10.46 -14.25
C ALA A 15 7.54 11.73 -13.91
N GLY A 16 7.91 12.54 -14.91
CA GLY A 16 8.80 13.69 -14.71
C GLY A 16 8.18 14.94 -14.06
N ALA A 17 6.86 15.03 -13.95
CA ALA A 17 6.20 16.27 -13.52
C ALA A 17 5.74 16.27 -12.04
N LEU A 18 5.74 15.12 -11.36
CA LEU A 18 5.31 15.00 -9.95
C LEU A 18 6.41 14.43 -9.05
N ALA A 19 7.64 14.37 -9.53
CA ALA A 19 8.75 13.69 -8.85
C ALA A 19 9.34 14.44 -7.64
N ASP A 20 9.00 15.71 -7.46
CA ASP A 20 9.46 16.55 -6.36
C ASP A 20 8.27 17.25 -5.71
N ALA A 21 7.43 16.48 -5.00
CA ALA A 21 6.38 17.07 -4.18
C ALA A 21 7.02 17.77 -3.00
N ASP A 22 7.11 19.10 -3.06
CA ASP A 22 7.40 19.93 -1.92
C ASP A 22 6.10 20.32 -1.19
N LYS A 23 6.19 21.02 -0.07
CA LYS A 23 5.02 21.50 0.70
C LYS A 23 4.01 22.27 -0.16
N THR A 24 4.46 22.91 -1.22
CA THR A 24 3.63 23.68 -2.15
C THR A 24 2.80 22.77 -3.03
N GLU A 25 3.37 21.67 -3.50
CA GLU A 25 2.66 20.68 -4.32
C GLU A 25 1.65 19.87 -3.50
N ILE A 26 2.02 19.44 -2.29
CA ILE A 26 1.07 18.80 -1.36
C ILE A 26 -0.12 19.71 -1.10
N LYS A 27 0.10 20.98 -0.76
CA LYS A 27 -0.96 21.97 -0.56
C LYS A 27 -1.79 22.20 -1.83
N LYS A 28 -1.17 22.21 -3.01
CA LYS A 28 -1.86 22.37 -4.28
C LYS A 28 -2.77 21.19 -4.60
N LEU A 29 -2.31 19.97 -4.35
CA LEU A 29 -3.12 18.75 -4.49
C LEU A 29 -4.31 18.76 -3.54
N GLN A 30 -4.10 19.12 -2.29
CA GLN A 30 -5.16 19.26 -1.27
C GLN A 30 -6.22 20.28 -1.67
N THR A 31 -5.83 21.42 -2.26
CA THR A 31 -6.78 22.48 -2.68
C THR A 31 -7.49 22.17 -3.99
N THR A 32 -6.90 21.39 -4.88
CA THR A 32 -7.47 21.11 -6.21
C THR A 32 -8.45 19.94 -6.20
N SER A 33 -8.30 19.00 -5.25
CA SER A 33 -9.07 17.76 -5.20
C SER A 33 -10.25 17.75 -4.20
N GLY A 34 -10.62 18.89 -3.65
CA GLY A 34 -11.77 19.00 -2.73
C GLY A 34 -11.55 18.22 -1.42
N ASN A 35 -12.26 17.10 -1.21
CA ASN A 35 -12.15 16.28 -0.02
C ASN A 35 -11.01 15.24 -0.08
N ALA A 36 -10.05 15.41 -0.99
CA ALA A 36 -8.92 14.49 -1.09
C ALA A 36 -7.85 14.77 -0.02
N LYS A 37 -7.29 13.69 0.54
CA LYS A 37 -6.15 13.75 1.46
C LYS A 37 -4.91 13.19 0.81
N VAL A 38 -3.76 13.81 1.10
CA VAL A 38 -2.45 13.37 0.62
C VAL A 38 -1.73 12.61 1.72
N GLY A 39 -1.21 11.45 1.37
CA GLY A 39 -0.48 10.58 2.28
C GLY A 39 0.70 9.89 1.62
N ILE A 40 1.34 9.05 2.40
CA ILE A 40 2.48 8.24 1.99
C ILE A 40 2.24 6.78 2.33
N ASP A 41 2.92 5.87 1.63
CA ASP A 41 3.12 4.53 2.15
C ASP A 41 4.60 4.23 2.35
N VAL A 42 4.91 3.47 3.40
CA VAL A 42 6.28 3.29 3.87
C VAL A 42 6.54 1.87 4.38
N SER A 43 7.80 1.47 4.29
CA SER A 43 8.32 0.19 4.77
C SER A 43 9.75 0.34 5.27
N LYS A 44 10.41 -0.79 5.54
CA LYS A 44 11.85 -0.83 5.88
C LYS A 44 12.75 -0.09 4.88
N TRP A 45 12.31 0.05 3.63
CA TRP A 45 13.10 0.69 2.58
C TRP A 45 13.26 2.21 2.77
N ASN A 46 12.33 2.82 3.52
CA ASN A 46 12.41 4.24 3.85
C ASN A 46 13.31 4.53 5.06
N LYS A 47 13.89 3.48 5.67
CA LYS A 47 14.80 3.58 6.84
C LYS A 47 14.14 4.30 8.02
N GLU A 48 14.93 5.09 8.76
CA GLU A 48 14.43 5.92 9.87
C GLU A 48 13.71 7.15 9.32
N ILE A 49 12.54 7.45 9.87
CA ILE A 49 11.67 8.55 9.47
C ILE A 49 11.51 9.52 10.63
N ASP A 50 11.73 10.81 10.38
CA ASP A 50 11.41 11.89 11.29
C ASP A 50 9.94 12.29 11.08
N TRP A 51 9.05 11.66 11.84
CA TRP A 51 7.61 11.78 11.68
C TRP A 51 7.07 13.19 12.00
N ASP A 52 7.74 13.95 12.86
CA ASP A 52 7.37 15.34 13.12
C ASP A 52 7.61 16.22 11.88
N LYS A 53 8.70 15.97 11.14
CA LYS A 53 8.92 16.64 9.86
C LYS A 53 7.92 16.20 8.79
N VAL A 54 7.58 14.92 8.75
CA VAL A 54 6.58 14.38 7.81
C VAL A 54 5.21 15.04 8.03
N GLU A 55 4.77 15.17 9.29
CA GLU A 55 3.54 15.90 9.63
C GLU A 55 3.62 17.35 9.21
N ASN A 56 4.71 18.04 9.57
CA ASN A 56 4.95 19.42 9.21
C ASN A 56 5.07 19.65 7.69
N ALA A 57 5.43 18.63 6.91
CA ALA A 57 5.40 18.66 5.45
C ALA A 57 3.97 18.65 4.87
N GLY A 58 2.96 18.33 5.70
CA GLY A 58 1.55 18.34 5.33
C GLY A 58 1.01 16.97 4.93
N VAL A 59 1.70 15.88 5.25
CA VAL A 59 1.20 14.52 5.08
C VAL A 59 0.03 14.29 6.04
N GLN A 60 -1.09 13.79 5.51
CA GLN A 60 -2.35 13.68 6.23
C GLN A 60 -2.69 12.23 6.62
N PHE A 61 -2.02 11.24 6.05
CA PHE A 61 -2.13 9.83 6.45
C PHE A 61 -0.89 9.05 6.01
N ALA A 62 -0.68 7.90 6.64
CA ALA A 62 0.35 6.95 6.22
C ALA A 62 -0.21 5.52 6.18
N ILE A 63 0.20 4.75 5.18
CA ILE A 63 -0.06 3.31 5.10
C ILE A 63 1.27 2.60 5.34
N ILE A 64 1.37 1.82 6.43
CA ILE A 64 2.64 1.28 6.92
C ILE A 64 2.69 -0.22 6.67
N ARG A 65 3.79 -0.72 6.08
CA ARG A 65 3.94 -2.16 5.85
C ARG A 65 4.01 -2.91 7.17
N ALA A 66 3.04 -3.80 7.39
CA ALA A 66 3.05 -4.71 8.54
C ALA A 66 4.07 -5.84 8.34
N GLY A 67 4.18 -6.35 7.13
CA GLY A 67 5.07 -7.45 6.80
C GLY A 67 4.87 -7.95 5.38
N TYR A 68 5.42 -9.11 5.11
CA TYR A 68 5.33 -9.77 3.82
C TYR A 68 5.46 -11.28 3.95
N ARG A 69 4.97 -12.01 2.95
CA ARG A 69 5.31 -13.42 2.78
C ARG A 69 6.49 -13.53 1.81
N GLY A 70 7.53 -14.25 2.20
CA GLY A 70 8.73 -14.45 1.38
C GLY A 70 8.39 -15.08 0.03
N SER A 71 8.86 -14.46 -1.06
CA SER A 71 8.56 -14.86 -2.44
C SER A 71 9.10 -16.24 -2.82
N VAL A 72 10.09 -16.74 -2.11
CA VAL A 72 10.70 -18.07 -2.34
C VAL A 72 10.31 -19.04 -1.23
N THR A 73 10.47 -18.63 0.02
CA THR A 73 10.30 -19.52 1.18
C THR A 73 8.86 -19.68 1.63
N GLY A 74 7.99 -18.70 1.31
CA GLY A 74 6.62 -18.63 1.83
C GLY A 74 6.53 -18.31 3.33
N SER A 75 7.63 -17.94 3.97
CA SER A 75 7.66 -17.58 5.38
C SER A 75 7.00 -16.22 5.61
N LEU A 76 6.24 -16.08 6.70
CA LEU A 76 5.73 -14.78 7.15
C LEU A 76 6.87 -14.00 7.83
N VAL A 77 7.04 -12.75 7.45
CA VAL A 77 8.09 -11.87 7.96
C VAL A 77 7.46 -10.53 8.34
N GLU A 78 7.65 -10.11 9.59
CA GLU A 78 7.29 -8.76 10.02
C GLU A 78 8.25 -7.73 9.40
N ASP A 79 7.74 -6.59 8.97
CA ASP A 79 8.61 -5.49 8.54
C ASP A 79 9.39 -4.95 9.74
N PRO A 80 10.75 -4.94 9.69
CA PRO A 80 11.57 -4.55 10.84
C PRO A 80 11.34 -3.10 11.29
N MET A 81 10.76 -2.25 10.44
CA MET A 81 10.42 -0.86 10.79
C MET A 81 8.95 -0.68 11.18
N PHE A 82 8.14 -1.75 11.16
CA PHE A 82 6.70 -1.66 11.43
C PHE A 82 6.39 -0.96 12.76
N VAL A 83 6.92 -1.49 13.87
CA VAL A 83 6.68 -0.95 15.22
C VAL A 83 7.17 0.48 15.35
N THR A 84 8.36 0.78 14.79
CA THR A 84 8.94 2.13 14.82
C THR A 84 8.07 3.11 14.06
N ASN A 85 7.66 2.76 12.84
CA ASN A 85 6.84 3.61 11.99
C ASN A 85 5.43 3.82 12.59
N MET A 86 4.78 2.76 13.09
CA MET A 86 3.48 2.88 13.73
C MET A 86 3.49 3.83 14.93
N LYS A 87 4.48 3.67 15.81
CA LYS A 87 4.64 4.53 17.00
C LYS A 87 4.97 5.97 16.61
N GLY A 88 5.88 6.16 15.66
CA GLY A 88 6.28 7.48 15.21
C GLY A 88 5.14 8.25 14.54
N ALA A 89 4.44 7.63 13.59
CA ALA A 89 3.31 8.25 12.91
C ALA A 89 2.18 8.62 13.88
N GLN A 90 1.81 7.71 14.81
CA GLN A 90 0.78 7.99 15.80
C GLN A 90 1.19 9.06 16.80
N ALA A 91 2.45 9.11 17.23
CA ALA A 91 2.96 10.16 18.11
C ALA A 91 2.93 11.53 17.44
N ALA A 92 3.22 11.61 16.13
CA ALA A 92 3.09 12.82 15.33
C ALA A 92 1.63 13.18 14.97
N GLY A 93 0.66 12.36 15.38
CA GLY A 93 -0.77 12.61 15.10
C GLY A 93 -1.20 12.26 13.67
N ILE A 94 -0.38 11.55 12.90
CA ILE A 94 -0.70 11.12 11.54
C ILE A 94 -1.62 9.87 11.60
N PRO A 95 -2.84 9.93 11.00
CA PRO A 95 -3.72 8.78 10.88
C PRO A 95 -3.06 7.66 10.07
N VAL A 96 -3.20 6.40 10.52
CA VAL A 96 -2.51 5.26 9.92
C VAL A 96 -3.44 4.17 9.43
N GLY A 97 -3.05 3.53 8.35
CA GLY A 97 -3.45 2.21 7.87
C GLY A 97 -2.24 1.31 7.76
N VAL A 98 -2.45 0.07 7.36
CA VAL A 98 -1.36 -0.88 7.16
C VAL A 98 -1.52 -1.68 5.88
N TYR A 99 -0.41 -2.22 5.35
CA TYR A 99 -0.45 -3.17 4.25
C TYR A 99 0.44 -4.38 4.50
N PHE A 100 0.12 -5.47 3.83
CA PHE A 100 0.89 -6.70 3.86
C PHE A 100 1.14 -7.17 2.42
N PHE A 101 2.41 -7.30 2.03
CA PHE A 101 2.81 -7.79 0.72
C PHE A 101 2.61 -9.31 0.66
N THR A 102 1.65 -9.73 -0.16
CA THR A 102 1.25 -11.13 -0.24
C THR A 102 2.07 -11.92 -1.26
N GLN A 103 2.39 -13.13 -0.90
CA GLN A 103 2.81 -14.19 -1.80
C GLN A 103 2.04 -15.48 -1.50
N ALA A 104 0.82 -15.34 -0.95
CA ALA A 104 -0.09 -16.46 -0.74
C ALA A 104 -0.50 -17.09 -2.07
N VAL A 105 -0.51 -18.41 -2.10
CA VAL A 105 -0.88 -19.19 -3.30
C VAL A 105 -2.27 -19.82 -3.20
N ASP A 106 -2.90 -19.71 -2.03
CA ASP A 106 -4.26 -20.16 -1.77
C ASP A 106 -4.93 -19.37 -0.64
N GLU A 107 -6.22 -19.61 -0.42
CA GLU A 107 -7.02 -18.93 0.60
C GLU A 107 -6.52 -19.22 2.04
N LYS A 108 -5.96 -20.40 2.28
CA LYS A 108 -5.43 -20.77 3.59
C LYS A 108 -4.25 -19.88 3.97
N GLU A 109 -3.32 -19.72 3.05
CA GLU A 109 -2.16 -18.85 3.26
C GLU A 109 -2.59 -17.38 3.42
N ALA A 110 -3.60 -16.93 2.68
CA ALA A 110 -4.16 -15.58 2.84
C ALA A 110 -4.76 -15.37 4.24
N VAL A 111 -5.44 -16.37 4.80
CA VAL A 111 -5.95 -16.33 6.18
C VAL A 111 -4.80 -16.32 7.20
N GLU A 112 -3.71 -17.03 6.94
CA GLU A 112 -2.52 -16.99 7.79
C GLU A 112 -1.89 -15.58 7.79
N GLU A 113 -1.76 -14.94 6.61
CA GLU A 113 -1.26 -13.57 6.47
C GLU A 113 -2.14 -12.56 7.24
N ALA A 114 -3.44 -12.60 7.00
CA ALA A 114 -4.39 -11.73 7.68
C ALA A 114 -4.36 -11.92 9.20
N SER A 115 -4.26 -13.16 9.67
CA SER A 115 -4.18 -13.46 11.10
C SER A 115 -2.89 -12.91 11.74
N ALA A 116 -1.76 -13.00 11.04
CA ALA A 116 -0.51 -12.41 11.49
C ALA A 116 -0.61 -10.87 11.55
N VAL A 117 -1.23 -10.24 10.56
CA VAL A 117 -1.46 -8.78 10.57
C VAL A 117 -2.36 -8.38 11.75
N ILE A 118 -3.47 -9.09 11.99
CA ILE A 118 -4.40 -8.81 13.10
C ILE A 118 -3.65 -8.85 14.45
N GLU A 119 -2.77 -9.82 14.64
CA GLU A 119 -1.97 -9.92 15.86
C GLU A 119 -1.00 -8.73 16.01
N LEU A 120 -0.38 -8.29 14.93
CA LEU A 120 0.55 -7.15 14.95
C LEU A 120 -0.15 -5.83 15.24
N ILE A 121 -1.38 -5.64 14.74
CA ILE A 121 -2.09 -4.35 14.83
C ILE A 121 -3.03 -4.22 16.03
N ARG A 122 -3.25 -5.27 16.80
CA ARG A 122 -4.27 -5.31 17.86
C ARG A 122 -4.16 -4.19 18.90
N ASP A 123 -2.95 -3.72 19.16
CA ASP A 123 -2.68 -2.67 20.16
C ASP A 123 -2.62 -1.25 19.55
N TYR A 124 -2.88 -1.13 18.23
CA TYR A 124 -2.87 0.14 17.52
C TYR A 124 -4.27 0.57 17.08
N ARG A 125 -4.51 1.87 17.08
CA ARG A 125 -5.72 2.44 16.50
C ARG A 125 -5.48 2.71 15.01
N LEU A 126 -6.21 2.04 14.13
CA LEU A 126 -6.20 2.33 12.71
C LEU A 126 -7.33 3.30 12.33
N ASN A 127 -7.02 4.22 11.43
CA ASN A 127 -7.96 5.18 10.84
C ASN A 127 -8.20 4.87 9.35
N TYR A 128 -7.29 4.12 8.76
CA TYR A 128 -7.31 3.66 7.38
C TYR A 128 -7.33 2.13 7.32
N PRO A 129 -7.66 1.55 6.15
CA PRO A 129 -7.81 0.10 6.02
C PRO A 129 -6.53 -0.70 6.28
N VAL A 130 -6.73 -1.99 6.42
CA VAL A 130 -5.71 -3.02 6.29
C VAL A 130 -5.76 -3.55 4.86
N PHE A 131 -4.68 -3.37 4.10
CA PHE A 131 -4.61 -3.74 2.70
C PHE A 131 -3.83 -5.03 2.50
N ILE A 132 -4.37 -5.90 1.65
CA ILE A 132 -3.55 -6.90 0.98
C ILE A 132 -2.91 -6.23 -0.23
N ASP A 133 -1.59 -6.33 -0.33
CA ASP A 133 -0.81 -5.82 -1.46
C ASP A 133 -0.49 -7.00 -2.38
N THR A 134 -1.11 -7.02 -3.57
CA THR A 134 -0.93 -8.08 -4.56
C THR A 134 -0.30 -7.52 -5.83
N GLU A 135 0.95 -7.89 -6.03
CA GLU A 135 1.75 -7.49 -7.18
C GLU A 135 2.79 -8.56 -7.54
N GLY A 136 3.51 -8.37 -8.64
CA GLY A 136 4.53 -9.32 -9.07
C GLY A 136 5.80 -9.23 -8.23
N ALA A 137 6.41 -10.37 -7.94
CA ALA A 137 7.70 -10.47 -7.28
C ALA A 137 8.83 -10.75 -8.29
N GLY A 138 8.89 -9.95 -9.38
CA GLY A 138 9.93 -10.05 -10.40
C GLY A 138 9.82 -11.24 -11.35
N GLY A 139 8.66 -11.88 -11.46
CA GLY A 139 8.41 -13.01 -12.36
C GLY A 139 8.87 -14.37 -11.85
N ASN A 140 9.45 -14.43 -10.67
CA ASN A 140 9.91 -15.68 -10.05
C ASN A 140 9.32 -15.89 -8.64
N GLY A 141 8.41 -15.02 -8.21
CA GLY A 141 7.68 -15.19 -6.95
C GLY A 141 6.71 -16.36 -7.02
N ARG A 142 6.48 -16.98 -5.88
CA ARG A 142 5.60 -18.15 -5.77
C ARG A 142 4.15 -17.87 -6.17
N ALA A 143 3.69 -16.63 -6.03
CA ALA A 143 2.36 -16.18 -6.45
C ALA A 143 2.31 -15.60 -7.87
N ASP A 144 3.45 -15.40 -8.54
CA ASP A 144 3.47 -14.71 -9.85
C ASP A 144 2.71 -15.44 -10.95
N SER A 145 2.68 -16.79 -10.89
CA SER A 145 2.01 -17.63 -11.89
C SER A 145 0.52 -17.92 -11.59
N LEU A 146 -0.05 -17.37 -10.52
CA LEU A 146 -1.46 -17.56 -10.20
C LEU A 146 -2.35 -16.95 -11.29
N ASP A 147 -3.44 -17.66 -11.62
CA ASP A 147 -4.49 -17.11 -12.45
C ASP A 147 -5.32 -16.04 -11.71
N ALA A 148 -6.10 -15.28 -12.46
CA ALA A 148 -6.89 -14.19 -11.91
C ALA A 148 -7.96 -14.67 -10.91
N GLU A 149 -8.49 -15.86 -11.08
CA GLU A 149 -9.49 -16.42 -10.16
C GLU A 149 -8.86 -16.75 -8.81
N THR A 150 -7.79 -17.54 -8.81
CA THR A 150 -7.08 -17.92 -7.58
C THR A 150 -6.56 -16.71 -6.83
N ARG A 151 -5.98 -15.75 -7.53
CA ARG A 151 -5.48 -14.50 -6.94
C ARG A 151 -6.61 -13.69 -6.30
N THR A 152 -7.77 -13.64 -6.95
CA THR A 152 -8.95 -12.96 -6.38
C THR A 152 -9.46 -13.67 -5.15
N LEU A 153 -9.49 -14.99 -5.12
CA LEU A 153 -9.86 -15.79 -3.94
C LEU A 153 -8.90 -15.52 -2.75
N VAL A 154 -7.60 -15.41 -3.02
CA VAL A 154 -6.59 -14.99 -2.02
C VAL A 154 -6.94 -13.62 -1.45
N CYS A 155 -7.19 -12.62 -2.30
CA CYS A 155 -7.57 -11.28 -1.84
C CYS A 155 -8.86 -11.28 -1.01
N GLU A 156 -9.89 -12.01 -1.45
CA GLU A 156 -11.15 -12.12 -0.71
C GLU A 156 -10.98 -12.81 0.64
N ALA A 157 -10.17 -13.88 0.72
CA ALA A 157 -9.94 -14.60 1.96
C ALA A 157 -9.22 -13.72 3.00
N PHE A 158 -8.20 -12.98 2.56
CA PHE A 158 -7.53 -11.98 3.39
C PHE A 158 -8.52 -10.91 3.87
N CYS A 159 -9.23 -10.25 2.96
CA CYS A 159 -10.14 -9.16 3.29
C CYS A 159 -11.26 -9.61 4.22
N ARG A 160 -11.90 -10.75 3.96
CA ARG A 160 -12.92 -11.31 4.88
C ARG A 160 -12.38 -11.58 6.28
N THR A 161 -11.14 -12.05 6.39
CA THR A 161 -10.52 -12.32 7.70
C THR A 161 -10.29 -11.02 8.45
N ILE A 162 -9.82 -9.98 7.78
CA ILE A 162 -9.64 -8.63 8.35
C ILE A 162 -10.98 -8.03 8.79
N GLU A 163 -12.02 -8.12 7.95
CA GLU A 163 -13.37 -7.59 8.29
C GLU A 163 -14.01 -8.35 9.47
N ASN A 164 -13.84 -9.67 9.52
CA ASN A 164 -14.32 -10.48 10.64
C ASN A 164 -13.66 -10.12 11.98
N ALA A 165 -12.47 -9.54 11.94
CA ALA A 165 -11.78 -9.01 13.11
C ALA A 165 -12.19 -7.55 13.45
N GLY A 166 -13.10 -6.94 12.67
CA GLY A 166 -13.66 -5.61 12.90
C GLY A 166 -12.86 -4.46 12.26
N TYR A 167 -11.93 -4.75 11.38
CA TYR A 167 -11.18 -3.74 10.62
C TYR A 167 -11.78 -3.54 9.23
N THR A 168 -11.54 -2.38 8.64
CA THR A 168 -11.81 -2.16 7.21
C THR A 168 -10.72 -2.82 6.38
N ALA A 169 -11.11 -3.60 5.37
CA ALA A 169 -10.18 -4.25 4.46
C ALA A 169 -10.07 -3.52 3.12
N GLY A 170 -8.92 -3.67 2.49
CA GLY A 170 -8.70 -3.15 1.14
C GLY A 170 -7.73 -4.00 0.33
N VAL A 171 -7.66 -3.71 -0.95
CA VAL A 171 -6.77 -4.36 -1.90
C VAL A 171 -5.93 -3.30 -2.59
N TYR A 172 -4.62 -3.49 -2.60
CA TYR A 172 -3.69 -2.72 -3.41
C TYR A 172 -3.23 -3.54 -4.60
N ALA A 173 -3.25 -2.92 -5.76
CA ALA A 173 -2.63 -3.44 -6.97
C ALA A 173 -2.37 -2.32 -7.97
N SER A 174 -1.47 -2.59 -8.94
CA SER A 174 -1.30 -1.71 -10.09
C SER A 174 -2.50 -1.77 -11.05
N ARG A 175 -2.67 -0.72 -11.87
CA ARG A 175 -3.69 -0.73 -12.93
C ARG A 175 -3.60 -1.96 -13.82
N ASN A 176 -2.38 -2.36 -14.22
CA ASN A 176 -2.17 -3.55 -15.05
C ASN A 176 -2.64 -4.80 -14.32
N TRP A 177 -2.37 -4.88 -13.04
CA TRP A 177 -2.77 -6.02 -12.20
C TRP A 177 -4.28 -6.11 -12.07
N TYR A 178 -4.97 -4.99 -11.80
CA TYR A 178 -6.44 -4.94 -11.77
C TYR A 178 -7.08 -5.35 -13.09
N ASN A 179 -6.51 -4.93 -14.22
CA ASN A 179 -7.09 -5.22 -15.53
C ASN A 179 -6.87 -6.66 -16.00
N ASN A 180 -5.77 -7.31 -15.58
CA ASN A 180 -5.34 -8.57 -16.20
C ASN A 180 -5.22 -9.73 -15.22
N ASN A 181 -5.04 -9.47 -13.92
CA ASN A 181 -4.66 -10.48 -12.93
C ASN A 181 -5.69 -10.63 -11.80
N LEU A 182 -6.79 -9.88 -11.84
CA LEU A 182 -7.84 -9.90 -10.82
C LEU A 182 -9.22 -9.90 -11.47
N GLN A 183 -10.18 -10.53 -10.82
CA GLN A 183 -11.61 -10.42 -11.14
C GLN A 183 -12.19 -9.23 -10.36
N THR A 184 -11.95 -8.01 -10.83
CA THR A 184 -12.16 -6.75 -10.08
C THR A 184 -13.60 -6.57 -9.59
N ALA A 185 -14.60 -7.02 -10.36
CA ALA A 185 -16.01 -6.92 -9.95
C ALA A 185 -16.32 -7.63 -8.60
N ARG A 186 -15.52 -8.60 -8.21
CA ARG A 186 -15.65 -9.30 -6.92
C ARG A 186 -15.04 -8.51 -5.75
N LEU A 187 -14.17 -7.57 -6.05
CA LEU A 187 -13.40 -6.81 -5.05
C LEU A 187 -13.96 -5.41 -4.78
N GLU A 188 -14.96 -4.95 -5.53
CA GLU A 188 -15.51 -3.57 -5.46
C GLU A 188 -16.10 -3.20 -4.10
N ASN A 189 -16.45 -4.18 -3.26
CA ASN A 189 -16.94 -3.94 -1.90
C ASN A 189 -15.81 -3.59 -0.91
N TYR A 190 -14.56 -3.85 -1.26
CA TYR A 190 -13.40 -3.52 -0.46
C TYR A 190 -12.86 -2.13 -0.83
N HIS A 191 -12.00 -1.58 0.03
CA HIS A 191 -11.31 -0.34 -0.29
C HIS A 191 -10.24 -0.60 -1.36
N ILE A 192 -10.45 -0.10 -2.57
CA ILE A 192 -9.48 -0.24 -3.67
C ILE A 192 -8.41 0.83 -3.59
N TRP A 193 -7.16 0.40 -3.55
CA TRP A 193 -5.96 1.24 -3.59
C TRP A 193 -5.22 0.95 -4.91
N LEU A 194 -5.37 1.87 -5.84
CA LEU A 194 -4.83 1.78 -7.20
C LEU A 194 -3.41 2.34 -7.26
N ALA A 195 -2.46 1.62 -7.83
CA ALA A 195 -1.18 2.17 -8.26
C ALA A 195 -1.21 2.46 -9.78
N GLU A 196 -1.01 3.71 -10.13
CA GLU A 196 -0.85 4.15 -11.51
C GLU A 196 -0.07 5.48 -11.52
N TYR A 197 1.20 5.45 -11.94
CA TYR A 197 2.11 6.58 -11.84
C TYR A 197 1.92 7.55 -13.01
N ARG A 198 0.89 8.38 -12.92
CA ARG A 198 0.48 9.36 -13.93
C ARG A 198 -0.04 10.63 -13.27
N SER A 199 -0.24 11.66 -14.08
CA SER A 199 -0.91 12.89 -13.63
C SER A 199 -2.44 12.73 -13.50
N VAL A 200 -3.02 11.78 -14.23
CA VAL A 200 -4.45 11.43 -14.18
C VAL A 200 -4.56 9.93 -14.40
N PRO A 201 -5.26 9.18 -13.54
CA PRO A 201 -5.44 7.75 -13.73
C PRO A 201 -6.24 7.43 -14.99
N LEU A 202 -5.87 6.37 -15.69
CA LEU A 202 -6.60 5.82 -16.83
C LEU A 202 -7.42 4.58 -16.44
N TYR A 203 -7.29 4.08 -15.21
CA TYR A 203 -8.10 2.99 -14.73
C TYR A 203 -9.58 3.37 -14.72
N GLN A 204 -10.44 2.50 -15.27
CA GLN A 204 -11.87 2.77 -15.43
C GLN A 204 -12.73 2.14 -14.33
N GLY A 205 -12.13 1.33 -13.44
CA GLY A 205 -12.82 0.73 -12.31
C GLY A 205 -12.91 1.69 -11.12
N TYR A 206 -13.60 1.22 -10.08
CA TYR A 206 -13.66 1.93 -8.80
C TYR A 206 -12.31 1.91 -8.09
N TYR A 207 -11.92 3.03 -7.51
CA TYR A 207 -10.83 3.14 -6.54
C TYR A 207 -11.11 4.28 -5.56
N LYS A 208 -10.60 4.17 -4.36
CA LYS A 208 -10.74 5.17 -3.31
C LYS A 208 -9.41 5.79 -2.89
N THR A 209 -8.32 5.04 -3.00
CA THR A 209 -6.97 5.54 -2.81
C THR A 209 -6.16 5.33 -4.09
N TRP A 210 -5.32 6.29 -4.42
CA TRP A 210 -4.48 6.27 -5.60
C TRP A 210 -3.03 6.59 -5.24
N GLN A 211 -2.13 5.62 -5.47
CA GLN A 211 -0.68 5.82 -5.41
C GLN A 211 -0.25 6.38 -6.79
N TYR A 212 0.12 7.66 -6.80
CA TYR A 212 0.36 8.37 -8.05
C TYR A 212 1.83 8.49 -8.43
N THR A 213 2.76 8.23 -7.50
CA THR A 213 4.20 8.20 -7.77
C THR A 213 4.95 7.41 -6.71
N SER A 214 6.03 6.73 -7.14
CA SER A 214 7.04 6.11 -6.27
C SER A 214 8.29 6.98 -6.10
N LYS A 215 8.24 8.24 -6.55
CA LYS A 215 9.40 9.14 -6.61
C LYS A 215 9.20 10.43 -5.81
N GLY A 216 8.25 10.42 -4.87
CA GLY A 216 7.98 11.56 -4.00
C GLY A 216 9.17 11.91 -3.10
N LYS A 217 9.19 13.14 -2.62
CA LYS A 217 10.12 13.62 -1.60
C LYS A 217 9.34 14.32 -0.51
N VAL A 218 9.57 13.92 0.73
CA VAL A 218 8.92 14.47 1.91
C VAL A 218 9.99 14.76 2.94
N ASP A 219 9.95 15.94 3.54
CA ASP A 219 10.84 16.27 4.65
C ASP A 219 10.67 15.25 5.78
N GLY A 220 11.79 14.75 6.31
CA GLY A 220 11.79 13.71 7.33
C GLY A 220 12.02 12.29 6.79
N ILE A 221 12.02 12.11 5.46
CA ILE A 221 12.30 10.82 4.81
C ILE A 221 13.53 10.97 3.91
N GLU A 222 14.52 10.10 4.12
CA GLU A 222 15.70 10.05 3.26
C GLU A 222 15.37 9.33 1.95
N GLY A 223 15.60 9.97 0.80
CA GLY A 223 15.39 9.36 -0.51
C GLY A 223 13.98 9.55 -1.06
N ARG A 224 13.47 8.54 -1.72
CA ARG A 224 12.15 8.55 -2.36
C ARG A 224 11.10 7.92 -1.45
N VAL A 225 9.85 8.34 -1.61
CA VAL A 225 8.69 7.76 -0.92
C VAL A 225 7.50 7.70 -1.85
N ASP A 226 6.68 6.70 -1.67
CA ASP A 226 5.42 6.52 -2.39
C ASP A 226 4.38 7.52 -1.89
N MET A 227 3.73 8.22 -2.84
CA MET A 227 2.76 9.27 -2.54
C MET A 227 1.37 8.85 -2.97
N ASN A 228 0.40 9.14 -2.11
CA ASN A 228 -0.97 8.70 -2.25
C ASN A 228 -1.96 9.84 -2.13
N ILE A 229 -3.09 9.69 -2.81
CA ILE A 229 -4.30 10.51 -2.61
C ILE A 229 -5.44 9.57 -2.24
N THR A 230 -6.15 9.88 -1.16
CA THR A 230 -7.41 9.19 -0.82
C THR A 230 -8.58 10.15 -0.95
N TYR A 231 -9.71 9.66 -1.47
CA TYR A 231 -10.95 10.40 -1.66
C TYR A 231 -11.95 10.01 -0.56
N GLU A 232 -12.46 11.00 0.18
CA GLU A 232 -13.47 10.81 1.25
C GLU A 232 -14.90 10.95 0.74
#